data_9ccc41c84970497ffd352c34169508cd
#
_entry.id   9ccc41c84970497ffd352c34169508cd
#
_cell.length_a   1.000
_cell.length_b   1.000
_cell.length_c   1.000
_cell.angle_alpha   90.00
_cell.angle_beta   90.00
_cell.angle_gamma   90.00
#
_symmetry.space_group_name_H-M   'P 1'
#
loop_
_entity.id
_entity.type
_entity.pdbx_description
1 polymer ?
#
loop_
_entity_poly.entity_id
_entity_poly.type
_entity_poly.pdbx_seq_one_letter_code
_entity_poly.pdbx_strand_id
1 'polypeptide(L)'
;MARIEAEDLHDAERIYIAGSLRVALQVEEWLTTAGVDYAVEVEPYGRSLLFNRLRMGAAFYVAPGQAAHCRERLIAAGFGGGVVEAKE
;
A
#
# COMPACT_ATOMS: atom_id res chain seq x y z
N MET A 1 11.58 -12.19 1.75
CA MET A 1 10.96 -11.78 2.88
C MET A 1 10.51 -10.49 2.69
N ALA A 2 9.46 -10.24 3.12
CA ALA A 2 8.88 -9.10 2.55
C ALA A 2 8.32 -8.12 3.55
N ARG A 3 7.52 -8.59 4.47
CA ARG A 3 6.90 -7.66 5.39
C ARG A 3 7.81 -7.35 6.57
N ILE A 4 8.06 -6.06 6.82
CA ILE A 4 8.88 -5.62 7.93
C ILE A 4 8.14 -4.55 8.70
N GLU A 5 8.68 -4.14 9.84
CA GLU A 5 8.09 -3.08 10.64
C GLU A 5 8.32 -1.74 9.98
N ALA A 6 7.35 -0.83 10.12
CA ALA A 6 7.47 0.47 9.47
C ALA A 6 8.71 1.23 9.92
N GLU A 7 9.08 1.11 11.19
CA GLU A 7 10.25 1.85 11.69
C GLU A 7 11.56 1.32 11.15
N ASP A 8 11.55 0.14 10.53
CA ASP A 8 12.75 -0.42 9.91
C ASP A 8 12.93 0.04 8.48
N LEU A 9 11.95 0.77 7.94
CA LEU A 9 12.04 1.30 6.59
C LEU A 9 12.35 2.78 6.67
N HIS A 10 13.58 3.17 6.34
CA HIS A 10 13.96 4.58 6.34
C HIS A 10 13.23 5.34 5.25
N ASP A 11 12.63 6.47 5.61
CA ASP A 11 11.96 7.35 4.63
C ASP A 11 10.95 6.61 3.80
N ALA A 12 10.24 5.67 4.42
CA ALA A 12 9.27 4.85 3.70
C ALA A 12 8.22 5.70 2.99
N GLU A 13 7.87 5.29 1.79
CA GLU A 13 6.92 6.00 0.98
C GLU A 13 5.66 5.16 0.78
N ARG A 14 4.49 5.77 1.01
CA ARG A 14 3.23 5.07 0.85
C ARG A 14 2.91 4.91 -0.64
N ILE A 15 2.65 3.69 -1.05
CA ILE A 15 2.39 3.40 -2.46
C ILE A 15 0.98 2.90 -2.74
N TYR A 16 0.30 2.39 -1.72
CA TYR A 16 -0.97 1.74 -1.96
C TYR A 16 -1.83 1.76 -0.71
N ILE A 17 -3.14 1.91 -0.88
CA ILE A 17 -4.10 1.72 0.20
C ILE A 17 -5.14 0.72 -0.26
N ALA A 18 -5.22 -0.41 0.43
CA ALA A 18 -6.20 -1.44 0.13
C ALA A 18 -7.42 -1.23 1.01
N GLY A 19 -8.59 -1.13 0.38
CA GLY A 19 -9.84 -0.89 1.10
C GLY A 19 -10.51 -2.15 1.61
N SER A 20 -9.96 -3.33 1.32
CA SER A 20 -10.52 -4.59 1.80
C SER A 20 -9.40 -5.53 2.13
N LEU A 21 -9.68 -6.49 3.02
CA LEU A 21 -8.72 -7.50 3.38
C LEU A 21 -8.30 -8.33 2.17
N ARG A 22 -9.25 -8.62 1.30
CA ARG A 22 -8.98 -9.42 0.11
C ARG A 22 -7.92 -8.77 -0.76
N VAL A 23 -8.07 -7.48 -1.04
CA VAL A 23 -7.10 -6.77 -1.87
C VAL A 23 -5.78 -6.63 -1.13
N ALA A 24 -5.83 -6.37 0.17
CA ALA A 24 -4.61 -6.26 0.96
C ALA A 24 -3.77 -7.53 0.87
N LEU A 25 -4.42 -8.70 0.97
CA LEU A 25 -3.69 -9.95 0.89
C LEU A 25 -3.10 -10.19 -0.50
N GLN A 26 -3.81 -9.77 -1.53
CA GLN A 26 -3.30 -9.89 -2.90
C GLN A 26 -2.07 -9.01 -3.12
N VAL A 27 -2.10 -7.79 -2.61
CA VAL A 27 -0.97 -6.87 -2.75
C VAL A 27 0.21 -7.39 -1.95
N GLU A 28 -0.04 -7.92 -0.73
CA GLU A 28 1.03 -8.50 0.07
C GLU A 28 1.70 -9.64 -0.66
N GLU A 29 0.90 -10.51 -1.25
CA GLU A 29 1.44 -11.65 -1.98
C GLU A 29 2.27 -11.18 -3.16
N TRP A 30 1.78 -10.16 -3.87
CA TRP A 30 2.50 -9.64 -5.01
C TRP A 30 3.86 -9.06 -4.60
N LEU A 31 3.88 -8.25 -3.54
CA LEU A 31 5.13 -7.65 -3.07
C LEU A 31 6.11 -8.70 -2.57
N THR A 32 5.60 -9.71 -1.86
CA THR A 32 6.43 -10.80 -1.38
C THR A 32 7.07 -11.57 -2.53
N THR A 33 6.27 -11.87 -3.54
CA THR A 33 6.76 -12.61 -4.70
C THR A 33 7.79 -11.79 -5.47
N ALA A 34 7.58 -10.47 -5.52
CA ALA A 34 8.52 -9.57 -6.21
C ALA A 34 9.80 -9.34 -5.43
N GLY A 35 9.87 -9.81 -4.18
CA GLY A 35 11.07 -9.65 -3.38
C GLY A 35 11.26 -8.25 -2.81
N VAL A 36 10.17 -7.49 -2.70
CA VAL A 36 10.24 -6.11 -2.19
C VAL A 36 9.93 -6.11 -0.70
N ASP A 37 10.76 -5.44 0.09
CA ASP A 37 10.46 -5.24 1.50
C ASP A 37 9.40 -4.18 1.65
N TYR A 38 8.39 -4.45 2.47
CA TYR A 38 7.29 -3.51 2.64
C TYR A 38 6.78 -3.54 4.08
N ALA A 39 6.11 -2.45 4.47
CA ALA A 39 5.43 -2.37 5.76
C ALA A 39 3.96 -2.07 5.51
N VAL A 40 3.12 -2.49 6.44
CA VAL A 40 1.68 -2.30 6.34
C VAL A 40 1.19 -1.60 7.58
N GLU A 41 0.38 -0.55 7.40
CA GLU A 41 -0.23 0.16 8.51
C GLU A 41 -1.71 0.34 8.23
N VAL A 42 -2.53 0.23 9.27
CA VAL A 42 -3.96 0.49 9.13
C VAL A 42 -4.17 1.99 9.28
N GLU A 43 -4.73 2.61 8.25
CA GLU A 43 -4.90 4.05 8.23
C GLU A 43 -6.29 4.43 7.73
N PRO A 44 -6.83 5.57 8.19
CA PRO A 44 -8.06 6.08 7.62
C PRO A 44 -7.79 6.61 6.20
N TYR A 45 -8.70 6.33 5.27
CA TYR A 45 -8.53 6.80 3.90
C TYR A 45 -9.77 7.47 3.32
N GLY A 46 -10.80 7.60 4.11
CA GLY A 46 -12.01 8.27 3.66
C GLY A 46 -13.12 8.12 4.67
N ARG A 47 -14.26 8.69 4.34
CA ARG A 47 -15.41 8.65 5.23
C ARG A 47 -16.66 8.38 4.41
N SER A 48 -17.49 7.47 4.90
CA SER A 48 -18.75 7.16 4.22
C SER A 48 -19.69 8.37 4.32
N LEU A 49 -20.23 8.82 3.20
CA LEU A 49 -21.16 9.92 3.19
C LEU A 49 -22.50 9.56 3.85
N LEU A 50 -22.92 8.32 3.64
CA LEU A 50 -24.22 7.89 4.17
C LEU A 50 -24.22 7.69 5.66
N PHE A 51 -23.15 7.09 6.18
CA PHE A 51 -23.08 6.71 7.60
C PHE A 51 -22.11 7.52 8.40
N ASN A 52 -21.42 8.46 7.76
CA ASN A 52 -20.44 9.30 8.43
C ASN A 52 -19.41 8.47 9.19
N ARG A 53 -19.03 7.35 8.62
CA ARG A 53 -18.06 6.45 9.24
C ARG A 53 -16.70 6.59 8.62
N LEU A 54 -15.68 6.56 9.48
CA LEU A 54 -14.31 6.60 9.01
C LEU A 54 -14.00 5.27 8.34
N ARG A 55 -13.46 5.34 7.13
CA ARG A 55 -13.09 4.13 6.39
C ARG A 55 -11.61 3.86 6.63
N MET A 56 -11.32 2.62 7.03
CA MET A 56 -9.95 2.22 7.33
C MET A 56 -9.44 1.33 6.20
N GLY A 57 -8.18 1.50 5.88
CA GLY A 57 -7.54 0.71 4.84
C GLY A 57 -6.16 0.26 5.27
N ALA A 58 -5.60 -0.69 4.55
CA ALA A 58 -4.25 -1.16 4.78
C ALA A 58 -3.33 -0.38 3.85
N ALA A 59 -2.48 0.46 4.43
CA ALA A 59 -1.55 1.27 3.66
C ALA A 59 -0.21 0.54 3.56
N PHE A 60 0.31 0.47 2.35
CA PHE A 60 1.56 -0.23 2.07
C PHE A 60 2.67 0.77 1.81
N TYR A 61 3.80 0.57 2.50
CA TYR A 61 4.96 1.44 2.41
C TYR A 61 6.16 0.65 1.92
N VAL A 62 6.96 1.27 1.07
CA VAL A 62 8.21 0.67 0.59
C VAL A 62 9.30 1.73 0.67
N ALA A 63 10.56 1.30 0.51
CA ALA A 63 11.67 2.25 0.46
C ALA A 63 11.51 3.19 -0.73
N PRO A 64 11.97 4.44 -0.63
CA PRO A 64 11.77 5.42 -1.71
C PRO A 64 12.29 4.95 -3.06
N GLY A 65 13.40 4.22 -3.07
CA GLY A 65 13.98 3.73 -4.32
C GLY A 65 13.13 2.69 -5.03
N GLN A 66 12.15 2.11 -4.33
CA GLN A 66 11.28 1.09 -4.91
C GLN A 66 9.89 1.66 -5.27
N ALA A 67 9.59 2.86 -4.80
CA ALA A 67 8.21 3.34 -4.84
C ALA A 67 7.65 3.48 -6.27
N ALA A 68 8.38 4.17 -7.14
CA ALA A 68 7.89 4.40 -8.49
C ALA A 68 7.71 3.08 -9.25
N HIS A 69 8.68 2.19 -9.12
CA HIS A 69 8.63 0.90 -9.78
C HIS A 69 7.43 0.08 -9.28
N CYS A 70 7.23 0.05 -7.97
CA CYS A 70 6.13 -0.70 -7.39
C CYS A 70 4.78 -0.15 -7.84
N ARG A 71 4.64 1.17 -7.89
CA ARG A 71 3.40 1.78 -8.36
C ARG A 71 3.09 1.36 -9.79
N GLU A 72 4.09 1.44 -10.66
CA GLU A 72 3.91 1.05 -12.06
C GLU A 72 3.50 -0.40 -12.19
N ARG A 73 4.17 -1.26 -11.45
CA ARG A 73 3.89 -2.69 -11.54
C ARG A 73 2.52 -3.04 -10.98
N LEU A 74 2.11 -2.38 -9.91
CA LEU A 74 0.79 -2.62 -9.35
C LEU A 74 -0.31 -2.18 -10.30
N ILE A 75 -0.12 -1.04 -10.97
CA ILE A 75 -1.06 -0.60 -11.97
C ILE A 75 -1.15 -1.62 -13.11
N ALA A 76 -0.01 -2.10 -13.58
CA ALA A 76 0.03 -3.08 -14.66
C ALA A 76 -0.61 -4.40 -14.26
N ALA A 77 -0.58 -4.74 -12.97
CA ALA A 77 -1.17 -5.98 -12.48
C ALA A 77 -2.67 -5.86 -12.19
N GLY A 78 -3.25 -4.68 -12.40
CA GLY A 78 -4.68 -4.50 -12.21
C GLY A 78 -5.10 -3.91 -10.88
N PHE A 79 -4.13 -3.45 -10.07
CA PHE A 79 -4.45 -2.88 -8.76
C PHE A 79 -4.46 -1.35 -8.75
N GLY A 80 -4.57 -0.74 -9.93
CA GLY A 80 -4.40 0.71 -10.05
C GLY A 80 -5.31 1.56 -9.17
N GLY A 81 -6.49 1.03 -8.82
CA GLY A 81 -7.45 1.81 -8.05
C GLY A 81 -7.00 2.18 -6.65
N GLY A 82 -6.04 1.45 -6.08
CA GLY A 82 -5.55 1.74 -4.74
C GLY A 82 -4.18 2.39 -4.70
N VAL A 83 -3.58 2.64 -5.87
CA VAL A 83 -2.23 3.22 -5.92
C VAL A 83 -2.26 4.66 -5.45
N VAL A 84 -1.31 5.00 -4.57
CA VAL A 84 -1.17 6.34 -4.04
C VAL A 84 -0.02 7.03 -4.75
N GLU A 85 -0.30 8.19 -5.32
CA GLU A 85 0.71 8.95 -6.03
C GLU A 85 1.69 9.61 -5.08
N ALA A 86 2.87 9.91 -5.59
CA ALA A 86 3.86 10.61 -4.78
C ALA A 86 3.35 11.98 -4.41
N LYS A 87 3.61 12.39 -3.17
CA LYS A 87 3.24 13.71 -2.73
C LYS A 87 4.24 14.73 -3.21
N GLU A 88 3.74 15.83 -3.65
CA GLU A 88 4.59 16.93 -4.09
C GLU A 88 5.08 17.76 -2.92
#